data_23f865e652c50c71cf601eeb890c2ece
#
_entry.id   23f865e652c50c71cf601eeb890c2ece
#
_cell.length_a   1.000
_cell.length_b   1.000
_cell.length_c   1.000
_cell.angle_alpha   90.00
_cell.angle_beta   90.00
_cell.angle_gamma   90.00
#
_symmetry.space_group_name_H-M   'P 1'
#
loop_
_entity.id
_entity.type
_entity.pdbx_description
1 polymer ?
#
loop_
_entity_poly.entity_id
_entity_poly.type
_entity_poly.pdbx_seq_one_letter_code
_entity_poly.pdbx_strand_id
1 'polypeptide(L)'
;MRHARGVPRPTSRPSARRSAGVATAVVTLIVAAGAAVGTQPQLFGLSGARPFVWSVPFRVPVGLGTAAAAAVLGLAGLRWRRVLPAATVLAVAAAGSLGVTAARGVSAGSLPVARPGDVTVLAANVFVAAVRPQVVADMALDAGADVVSLPETTQALADAVAQRIEAGSGRPVQVFFLPDRDYRGTYGTALLVSDRWGEYRATGELDTGIKAVVTAEPVSGEGPVLAAAHTAAPVPERLTAWAAEVAAVADWCARTPRSLLAGDLNATLDHPGLALTGSCVDAGEQTGTGARGTWPVRLPALAGATIDHALADGNSWRAVGTQVRELPGSDHRALLSRWRPVS
;
A
#
# COMPACT_ATOMS: atom_id res chain seq x y z
N MET A 1 92.98 -11.69 8.65
CA MET A 1 91.75 -11.56 7.86
C MET A 1 90.55 -12.10 8.65
N ARG A 2 89.70 -11.21 9.16
CA ARG A 2 88.48 -11.60 9.92
C ARG A 2 87.27 -11.26 9.03
N HIS A 3 86.56 -12.30 8.58
CA HIS A 3 85.30 -12.15 7.86
C HIS A 3 84.17 -11.70 8.83
N ALA A 4 83.67 -10.48 8.64
CA ALA A 4 82.45 -10.03 9.29
C ALA A 4 81.24 -10.67 8.59
N ARG A 5 80.55 -11.56 9.31
CA ARG A 5 79.19 -12.10 8.86
C ARG A 5 78.17 -11.02 9.04
N GLY A 6 77.61 -10.57 7.94
CA GLY A 6 76.48 -9.66 7.94
C GLY A 6 75.26 -10.33 8.59
N VAL A 7 74.64 -9.66 9.58
CA VAL A 7 73.34 -10.03 10.21
C VAL A 7 72.23 -9.69 9.25
N PRO A 8 71.36 -10.62 8.91
CA PRO A 8 70.19 -10.31 8.06
C PRO A 8 69.24 -9.37 8.81
N ARG A 9 68.90 -8.22 8.20
CA ARG A 9 67.84 -7.31 8.71
C ARG A 9 66.52 -8.05 8.73
N PRO A 10 65.74 -7.96 9.83
CA PRO A 10 64.38 -8.54 9.83
C PRO A 10 63.53 -7.84 8.81
N THR A 11 63.04 -8.56 7.82
CA THR A 11 62.04 -8.10 6.89
C THR A 11 60.75 -7.79 7.66
N SER A 12 60.43 -6.52 7.73
CA SER A 12 59.19 -6.03 8.37
C SER A 12 58.00 -6.74 7.77
N ARG A 13 57.18 -7.37 8.60
CA ARG A 13 55.84 -7.91 8.24
C ARG A 13 54.82 -6.77 8.14
N PRO A 14 54.48 -6.23 6.93
CA PRO A 14 53.44 -5.24 6.80
C PRO A 14 52.04 -5.86 6.64
N SER A 15 51.90 -7.20 6.74
CA SER A 15 50.76 -7.89 6.18
C SER A 15 49.49 -7.95 7.07
N ALA A 16 49.62 -8.13 8.38
CA ALA A 16 48.45 -8.40 9.25
C ALA A 16 47.54 -7.19 9.49
N ARG A 17 48.09 -6.00 9.65
CA ARG A 17 47.22 -4.78 9.83
C ARG A 17 46.54 -4.30 8.55
N ARG A 18 47.22 -4.51 7.39
CA ARG A 18 46.62 -4.19 6.08
C ARG A 18 45.49 -5.20 5.74
N SER A 19 45.73 -6.49 5.94
CA SER A 19 44.71 -7.53 5.67
C SER A 19 43.50 -7.41 6.59
N ALA A 20 43.67 -7.14 7.88
CA ALA A 20 42.56 -6.89 8.79
C ALA A 20 41.71 -5.67 8.36
N GLY A 21 42.39 -4.64 7.86
CA GLY A 21 41.69 -3.44 7.39
C GLY A 21 40.88 -3.65 6.10
N VAL A 22 41.41 -4.46 5.18
CA VAL A 22 40.66 -4.83 3.95
C VAL A 22 39.48 -5.72 4.30
N ALA A 23 39.68 -6.71 5.17
CA ALA A 23 38.57 -7.56 5.61
C ALA A 23 37.43 -6.77 6.27
N THR A 24 37.74 -5.80 7.14
CA THR A 24 36.74 -4.93 7.75
C THR A 24 35.96 -4.15 6.69
N ALA A 25 36.66 -3.54 5.72
CA ALA A 25 36.01 -2.77 4.66
C ALA A 25 35.08 -3.66 3.81
N VAL A 26 35.51 -4.85 3.43
CA VAL A 26 34.72 -5.81 2.64
C VAL A 26 33.51 -6.26 3.44
N VAL A 27 33.63 -6.66 4.68
CA VAL A 27 32.52 -7.08 5.53
C VAL A 27 31.50 -5.94 5.68
N THR A 28 31.98 -4.73 5.99
CA THR A 28 31.08 -3.56 6.14
C THR A 28 30.34 -3.26 4.83
N LEU A 29 31.00 -3.38 3.69
CA LEU A 29 30.39 -3.17 2.39
C LEU A 29 29.34 -4.25 2.07
N ILE A 30 29.62 -5.52 2.36
CA ILE A 30 28.64 -6.60 2.19
C ILE A 30 27.41 -6.38 3.06
N VAL A 31 27.59 -6.00 4.32
CA VAL A 31 26.49 -5.69 5.24
C VAL A 31 25.67 -4.50 4.72
N ALA A 32 26.36 -3.45 4.24
CA ALA A 32 25.69 -2.28 3.68
C ALA A 32 24.93 -2.61 2.39
N ALA A 33 25.50 -3.44 1.52
CA ALA A 33 24.82 -3.91 0.31
C ALA A 33 23.57 -4.76 0.66
N GLY A 34 23.68 -5.66 1.64
CA GLY A 34 22.54 -6.43 2.15
C GLY A 34 21.44 -5.53 2.72
N ALA A 35 21.80 -4.51 3.50
CA ALA A 35 20.86 -3.53 4.02
C ALA A 35 20.20 -2.69 2.89
N ALA A 36 20.97 -2.34 1.84
CA ALA A 36 20.43 -1.65 0.66
C ALA A 36 19.42 -2.52 -0.09
N VAL A 37 19.68 -3.82 -0.28
CA VAL A 37 18.72 -4.78 -0.82
C VAL A 37 17.47 -4.85 0.07
N GLY A 38 17.64 -4.92 1.39
CA GLY A 38 16.52 -4.90 2.35
C GLY A 38 15.69 -3.64 2.32
N THR A 39 16.28 -2.50 1.93
CA THR A 39 15.60 -1.21 1.82
C THR A 39 14.84 -1.05 0.49
N GLN A 40 15.31 -1.70 -0.57
CA GLN A 40 14.77 -1.62 -1.94
C GLN A 40 14.57 -3.01 -2.57
N PRO A 41 13.90 -3.95 -1.90
CA PRO A 41 13.79 -5.33 -2.39
C PRO A 41 13.06 -5.45 -3.72
N GLN A 42 12.18 -4.49 -4.05
CA GLN A 42 11.46 -4.45 -5.33
C GLN A 42 12.39 -4.33 -6.54
N LEU A 43 13.56 -3.69 -6.41
CA LEU A 43 14.55 -3.59 -7.50
C LEU A 43 15.18 -4.95 -7.85
N PHE A 44 15.05 -5.93 -6.96
CA PHE A 44 15.62 -7.26 -7.08
C PHE A 44 14.54 -8.36 -7.22
N GLY A 45 13.27 -7.97 -7.38
CA GLY A 45 12.14 -8.91 -7.44
C GLY A 45 11.84 -9.62 -6.12
N LEU A 46 12.31 -9.08 -4.99
CA LEU A 46 12.24 -9.73 -3.67
C LEU A 46 11.08 -9.24 -2.80
N SER A 47 10.32 -8.24 -3.23
CA SER A 47 9.28 -7.62 -2.40
C SER A 47 8.12 -8.55 -2.02
N GLY A 48 7.90 -9.63 -2.76
CA GLY A 48 6.94 -10.69 -2.40
C GLY A 48 7.56 -11.84 -1.57
N ALA A 49 8.88 -11.84 -1.38
CA ALA A 49 9.59 -12.90 -0.67
C ALA A 49 9.75 -12.59 0.83
N ARG A 50 9.83 -13.62 1.66
CA ARG A 50 10.17 -13.48 3.08
C ARG A 50 11.64 -13.05 3.23
N PRO A 51 11.97 -12.14 4.14
CA PRO A 51 11.11 -11.37 5.05
C PRO A 51 10.61 -10.05 4.45
N PHE A 52 10.97 -9.73 3.21
CA PHE A 52 10.77 -8.42 2.60
C PHE A 52 9.30 -8.04 2.43
N VAL A 53 8.43 -9.02 2.18
CA VAL A 53 6.98 -8.81 2.07
C VAL A 53 6.39 -8.06 3.27
N TRP A 54 6.98 -8.19 4.45
CA TRP A 54 6.52 -7.49 5.66
C TRP A 54 7.26 -6.18 5.94
N SER A 55 8.42 -5.94 5.35
CA SER A 55 9.19 -4.70 5.55
C SER A 55 8.90 -3.65 4.49
N VAL A 56 8.60 -4.06 3.27
CA VAL A 56 8.29 -3.19 2.12
C VAL A 56 7.16 -2.19 2.42
N PRO A 57 6.07 -2.56 3.10
CA PRO A 57 5.00 -1.62 3.43
C PRO A 57 5.44 -0.45 4.32
N PHE A 58 6.49 -0.65 5.12
CA PHE A 58 6.99 0.34 6.10
C PHE A 58 8.20 1.11 5.56
N ARG A 59 8.11 1.57 4.34
CA ARG A 59 9.19 2.25 3.60
C ARG A 59 9.82 3.43 4.36
N VAL A 60 9.02 4.27 5.00
CA VAL A 60 9.52 5.44 5.74
C VAL A 60 10.35 5.03 6.96
N PRO A 61 9.86 4.23 7.92
CA PRO A 61 10.68 3.81 9.05
C PRO A 61 11.93 3.03 8.64
N VAL A 62 11.84 2.17 7.60
CA VAL A 62 13.00 1.45 7.06
C VAL A 62 14.01 2.42 6.45
N GLY A 63 13.56 3.39 5.65
CA GLY A 63 14.41 4.41 5.04
C GLY A 63 15.10 5.30 6.08
N LEU A 64 14.36 5.76 7.10
CA LEU A 64 14.91 6.55 8.20
C LEU A 64 15.93 5.77 9.04
N GLY A 65 15.64 4.52 9.36
CA GLY A 65 16.58 3.62 10.05
C GLY A 65 17.88 3.43 9.26
N THR A 66 17.75 3.25 7.93
CA THR A 66 18.89 3.14 7.03
C THR A 66 19.69 4.45 6.94
N ALA A 67 19.03 5.60 6.91
CA ALA A 67 19.67 6.91 6.96
C ALA A 67 20.43 7.14 8.27
N ALA A 68 19.83 6.77 9.40
CA ALA A 68 20.50 6.84 10.70
C ALA A 68 21.77 5.96 10.75
N ALA A 69 21.69 4.74 10.23
CA ALA A 69 22.86 3.86 10.12
C ALA A 69 23.95 4.46 9.22
N ALA A 70 23.57 5.06 8.09
CA ALA A 70 24.51 5.76 7.21
C ALA A 70 25.20 6.93 7.94
N ALA A 71 24.46 7.72 8.71
CA ALA A 71 24.99 8.84 9.47
C ALA A 71 25.98 8.36 10.55
N VAL A 72 25.66 7.30 11.30
CA VAL A 72 26.55 6.71 12.30
C VAL A 72 27.85 6.23 11.66
N LEU A 73 27.76 5.51 10.52
CA LEU A 73 28.97 5.07 9.80
C LEU A 73 29.73 6.24 9.19
N GLY A 74 29.05 7.29 8.73
CA GLY A 74 29.68 8.52 8.23
C GLY A 74 30.51 9.22 9.33
N LEU A 75 29.97 9.36 10.53
CA LEU A 75 30.67 9.90 11.69
C LEU A 75 31.86 9.01 12.10
N ALA A 76 31.66 7.69 12.14
CA ALA A 76 32.75 6.75 12.37
C ALA A 76 33.83 6.85 11.30
N GLY A 77 33.48 7.19 10.08
CA GLY A 77 34.37 7.42 8.94
C GLY A 77 35.38 8.56 9.13
N LEU A 78 35.06 9.56 9.99
CA LEU A 78 35.98 10.62 10.36
C LEU A 78 37.23 10.04 11.03
N ARG A 79 37.08 8.94 11.77
CA ARG A 79 38.18 8.23 12.44
C ARG A 79 38.68 7.03 11.63
N TRP A 80 37.77 6.34 10.90
CA TRP A 80 38.04 5.10 10.16
C TRP A 80 37.51 5.19 8.74
N ARG A 81 38.28 5.84 7.85
CA ARG A 81 37.87 6.08 6.45
C ARG A 81 37.38 4.83 5.70
N ARG A 82 37.74 3.63 6.16
CA ARG A 82 37.39 2.34 5.56
C ARG A 82 35.90 2.01 5.60
N VAL A 83 35.11 2.64 6.50
CA VAL A 83 33.68 2.44 6.60
C VAL A 83 32.87 3.42 5.71
N LEU A 84 33.52 4.43 5.13
CA LEU A 84 32.86 5.43 4.29
C LEU A 84 32.14 4.84 3.08
N PRO A 85 32.69 3.84 2.35
CA PRO A 85 31.94 3.24 1.23
C PRO A 85 30.62 2.62 1.68
N ALA A 86 30.59 1.96 2.84
CA ALA A 86 29.38 1.40 3.40
C ALA A 86 28.37 2.49 3.81
N ALA A 87 28.84 3.58 4.43
CA ALA A 87 28.01 4.74 4.74
C ALA A 87 27.37 5.34 3.47
N THR A 88 28.14 5.44 2.39
CA THR A 88 27.65 5.93 1.09
C THR A 88 26.58 5.01 0.51
N VAL A 89 26.78 3.69 0.52
CA VAL A 89 25.78 2.72 0.03
C VAL A 89 24.47 2.87 0.79
N LEU A 90 24.54 2.94 2.13
CA LEU A 90 23.34 3.12 2.96
C LEU A 90 22.65 4.48 2.72
N ALA A 91 23.45 5.54 2.56
CA ALA A 91 22.89 6.88 2.28
C ALA A 91 22.14 6.90 0.95
N VAL A 92 22.68 6.29 -0.10
CA VAL A 92 22.05 6.16 -1.41
C VAL A 92 20.78 5.31 -1.32
N ALA A 93 20.82 4.19 -0.60
CA ALA A 93 19.66 3.31 -0.40
C ALA A 93 18.52 4.04 0.36
N ALA A 94 18.87 4.76 1.43
CA ALA A 94 17.92 5.57 2.19
C ALA A 94 17.31 6.70 1.34
N ALA A 95 18.15 7.42 0.59
CA ALA A 95 17.69 8.48 -0.32
C ALA A 95 16.75 7.94 -1.39
N GLY A 96 17.04 6.77 -1.97
CA GLY A 96 16.15 6.08 -2.91
C GLY A 96 14.81 5.71 -2.28
N SER A 97 14.80 5.15 -1.06
CA SER A 97 13.56 4.79 -0.35
C SER A 97 12.70 6.03 -0.05
N LEU A 98 13.31 7.06 0.53
CA LEU A 98 12.60 8.30 0.85
C LEU A 98 12.20 9.08 -0.40
N GLY A 99 12.99 8.98 -1.48
CA GLY A 99 12.68 9.56 -2.79
C GLY A 99 11.43 8.93 -3.41
N VAL A 100 11.29 7.61 -3.38
CA VAL A 100 10.05 6.93 -3.83
C VAL A 100 8.86 7.38 -2.97
N THR A 101 9.03 7.48 -1.64
CA THR A 101 7.98 7.99 -0.75
C THR A 101 7.53 9.40 -1.14
N ALA A 102 8.50 10.29 -1.39
CA ALA A 102 8.21 11.66 -1.81
C ALA A 102 7.52 11.72 -3.19
N ALA A 103 7.95 10.88 -4.14
CA ALA A 103 7.35 10.79 -5.47
C ALA A 103 5.90 10.31 -5.44
N ARG A 104 5.56 9.38 -4.53
CA ARG A 104 4.17 8.93 -4.30
C ARG A 104 3.30 9.98 -3.61
N GLY A 105 3.93 10.99 -3.02
CA GLY A 105 3.26 12.08 -2.34
C GLY A 105 2.94 11.81 -0.88
N VAL A 106 3.23 12.81 -0.06
CA VAL A 106 3.09 12.81 1.40
C VAL A 106 1.98 13.74 1.88
N SER A 107 1.23 14.33 0.97
CA SER A 107 0.14 15.26 1.26
C SER A 107 -0.91 14.62 2.17
N ALA A 108 -1.53 15.42 3.03
CA ALA A 108 -2.71 14.98 3.78
C ALA A 108 -3.93 14.74 2.87
N GLY A 109 -3.88 15.30 1.69
CA GLY A 109 -4.94 15.21 0.71
C GLY A 109 -6.14 16.10 1.03
N SER A 110 -7.01 16.22 0.06
CA SER A 110 -8.31 16.90 0.20
C SER A 110 -9.26 16.39 -0.89
N LEU A 111 -10.55 16.50 -0.62
CA LEU A 111 -11.57 16.28 -1.64
C LEU A 111 -12.03 17.65 -2.16
N PRO A 112 -11.73 18.03 -3.40
CA PRO A 112 -12.28 19.25 -4.00
C PRO A 112 -13.80 19.14 -4.10
N VAL A 113 -14.48 20.26 -4.28
CA VAL A 113 -15.95 20.25 -4.49
C VAL A 113 -16.30 19.37 -5.68
N ALA A 114 -17.28 18.49 -5.49
CA ALA A 114 -17.73 17.59 -6.54
C ALA A 114 -18.33 18.36 -7.72
N ARG A 115 -18.03 17.95 -8.94
CA ARG A 115 -18.64 18.45 -10.18
C ARG A 115 -19.66 17.44 -10.72
N PRO A 116 -20.57 17.84 -11.57
CA PRO A 116 -21.41 16.89 -12.30
C PRO A 116 -20.55 15.83 -12.99
N GLY A 117 -20.92 14.55 -12.85
CA GLY A 117 -20.14 13.42 -13.38
C GLY A 117 -19.01 12.91 -12.48
N ASP A 118 -18.58 13.64 -11.46
CA ASP A 118 -17.60 13.11 -10.50
C ASP A 118 -18.20 11.96 -9.68
N VAL A 119 -17.42 10.93 -9.39
CA VAL A 119 -17.77 9.80 -8.50
C VAL A 119 -16.91 9.90 -7.23
N THR A 120 -17.54 9.86 -6.08
CA THR A 120 -16.85 9.83 -4.78
C THR A 120 -16.95 8.44 -4.19
N VAL A 121 -15.81 7.88 -3.84
CA VAL A 121 -15.68 6.52 -3.29
C VAL A 121 -15.09 6.60 -1.88
N LEU A 122 -15.70 5.87 -0.95
CA LEU A 122 -15.19 5.62 0.40
C LEU A 122 -14.79 4.15 0.52
N ALA A 123 -13.54 3.86 0.88
CA ALA A 123 -13.10 2.55 1.34
C ALA A 123 -12.86 2.58 2.84
N ALA A 124 -13.48 1.67 3.58
CA ALA A 124 -13.42 1.60 5.03
C ALA A 124 -13.41 0.14 5.50
N ASN A 125 -12.22 -0.41 5.81
CA ASN A 125 -12.14 -1.70 6.50
C ASN A 125 -12.71 -1.52 7.92
N VAL A 126 -13.78 -2.23 8.24
CA VAL A 126 -14.54 -2.05 9.49
C VAL A 126 -14.10 -3.00 10.61
N PHE A 127 -12.95 -3.63 10.47
CA PHE A 127 -12.29 -4.45 11.48
C PHE A 127 -13.24 -5.46 12.10
N VAL A 128 -13.57 -6.51 11.37
CA VAL A 128 -14.51 -7.57 11.76
C VAL A 128 -15.84 -7.02 12.34
N ALA A 129 -16.39 -6.02 11.66
CA ALA A 129 -17.63 -5.31 12.03
C ALA A 129 -17.56 -4.57 13.38
N ALA A 130 -16.39 -4.18 13.84
CA ALA A 130 -16.22 -3.45 15.10
C ALA A 130 -16.59 -1.95 15.01
N VAL A 131 -16.56 -1.38 13.80
CA VAL A 131 -16.93 0.03 13.58
C VAL A 131 -18.44 0.20 13.67
N ARG A 132 -18.87 1.24 14.38
CA ARG A 132 -20.32 1.56 14.47
C ARG A 132 -20.85 2.05 13.10
N PRO A 133 -22.04 1.60 12.66
CA PRO A 133 -22.65 2.00 11.38
C PRO A 133 -22.71 3.53 11.19
N GLN A 134 -23.01 4.26 12.27
CA GLN A 134 -23.08 5.71 12.29
C GLN A 134 -21.77 6.37 11.83
N VAL A 135 -20.62 5.87 12.26
CA VAL A 135 -19.30 6.45 11.93
C VAL A 135 -19.05 6.38 10.43
N VAL A 136 -19.36 5.24 9.80
CA VAL A 136 -19.20 5.07 8.36
C VAL A 136 -20.19 5.92 7.58
N ALA A 137 -21.45 5.92 8.03
CA ALA A 137 -22.50 6.68 7.37
C ALA A 137 -22.26 8.20 7.41
N ASP A 138 -21.85 8.75 8.57
CA ASP A 138 -21.50 10.15 8.71
C ASP A 138 -20.34 10.53 7.77
N MET A 139 -19.31 9.68 7.70
CA MET A 139 -18.17 9.91 6.81
C MET A 139 -18.59 9.89 5.33
N ALA A 140 -19.48 8.96 4.95
CA ALA A 140 -20.01 8.86 3.60
C ALA A 140 -20.84 10.08 3.23
N LEU A 141 -21.73 10.53 4.15
CA LEU A 141 -22.57 11.71 3.96
C LEU A 141 -21.74 13.00 3.87
N ASP A 142 -20.76 13.19 4.77
CA ASP A 142 -19.87 14.35 4.75
C ASP A 142 -19.09 14.48 3.45
N ALA A 143 -18.66 13.36 2.89
CA ALA A 143 -17.90 13.33 1.64
C ALA A 143 -18.80 13.39 0.40
N GLY A 144 -20.10 13.12 0.55
CA GLY A 144 -21.04 12.88 -0.56
C GLY A 144 -20.62 11.64 -1.34
N ALA A 145 -20.36 10.53 -0.65
CA ALA A 145 -19.91 9.29 -1.28
C ALA A 145 -21.06 8.67 -2.11
N ASP A 146 -20.74 8.37 -3.35
CA ASP A 146 -21.61 7.63 -4.27
C ASP A 146 -21.45 6.12 -4.11
N VAL A 147 -20.26 5.70 -3.70
CA VAL A 147 -19.87 4.30 -3.56
C VAL A 147 -19.15 4.10 -2.22
N VAL A 148 -19.49 3.03 -1.49
CA VAL A 148 -18.82 2.66 -0.24
C VAL A 148 -18.38 1.20 -0.32
N SER A 149 -17.08 0.96 -0.12
CA SER A 149 -16.49 -0.37 0.01
C SER A 149 -16.23 -0.66 1.49
N LEU A 150 -16.76 -1.78 1.98
CA LEU A 150 -16.67 -2.21 3.38
C LEU A 150 -16.03 -3.61 3.49
N PRO A 151 -14.69 -3.72 3.50
CA PRO A 151 -14.01 -4.93 3.91
C PRO A 151 -14.30 -5.29 5.38
N GLU A 152 -14.23 -6.56 5.71
CA GLU A 152 -14.43 -7.13 7.05
C GLU A 152 -15.79 -6.81 7.69
N THR A 153 -16.81 -6.62 6.88
CA THR A 153 -18.15 -6.32 7.32
C THR A 153 -19.04 -7.56 7.47
N THR A 154 -20.23 -7.38 8.03
CA THR A 154 -21.34 -8.33 7.97
C THR A 154 -22.46 -7.72 7.11
N GLN A 155 -23.35 -8.57 6.55
CA GLN A 155 -24.54 -8.08 5.85
C GLN A 155 -25.33 -7.08 6.73
N ALA A 156 -25.56 -7.42 8.01
CA ALA A 156 -26.31 -6.56 8.93
C ALA A 156 -25.67 -5.20 9.16
N LEU A 157 -24.32 -5.13 9.24
CA LEU A 157 -23.62 -3.85 9.35
C LEU A 157 -23.75 -3.03 8.07
N ALA A 158 -23.56 -3.68 6.90
CA ALA A 158 -23.69 -3.01 5.60
C ALA A 158 -25.10 -2.43 5.41
N ASP A 159 -26.14 -3.21 5.73
CA ASP A 159 -27.54 -2.75 5.67
C ASP A 159 -27.80 -1.58 6.64
N ALA A 160 -27.25 -1.63 7.87
CA ALA A 160 -27.39 -0.55 8.82
C ALA A 160 -26.65 0.73 8.39
N VAL A 161 -25.53 0.62 7.69
CA VAL A 161 -24.82 1.78 7.08
C VAL A 161 -25.66 2.35 5.94
N ALA A 162 -26.16 1.51 5.03
CA ALA A 162 -26.97 1.93 3.90
C ALA A 162 -28.22 2.69 4.35
N GLN A 163 -29.00 2.14 5.31
CA GLN A 163 -30.18 2.79 5.86
C GLN A 163 -29.89 4.18 6.45
N ARG A 164 -28.73 4.37 7.08
CA ARG A 164 -28.32 5.69 7.61
C ARG A 164 -27.95 6.66 6.50
N ILE A 165 -27.26 6.18 5.47
CA ILE A 165 -26.92 7.00 4.29
C ILE A 165 -28.21 7.41 3.59
N GLU A 166 -29.16 6.49 3.40
CA GLU A 166 -30.48 6.77 2.82
C GLU A 166 -31.23 7.84 3.62
N ALA A 167 -31.29 7.68 4.94
CA ALA A 167 -31.98 8.61 5.82
C ALA A 167 -31.36 10.02 5.78
N GLY A 168 -30.02 10.11 5.67
CA GLY A 168 -29.30 11.39 5.62
C GLY A 168 -29.27 12.06 4.26
N SER A 169 -29.19 11.27 3.18
CA SER A 169 -29.11 11.78 1.80
C SER A 169 -30.46 11.93 1.10
N GLY A 170 -31.48 11.23 1.57
CA GLY A 170 -32.78 11.09 0.89
C GLY A 170 -32.73 10.25 -0.38
N ARG A 171 -31.68 9.46 -0.60
CA ARG A 171 -31.46 8.64 -1.79
C ARG A 171 -31.33 7.16 -1.42
N PRO A 172 -31.95 6.25 -2.16
CA PRO A 172 -31.75 4.82 -2.01
C PRO A 172 -30.29 4.40 -2.18
N VAL A 173 -29.90 3.34 -1.48
CA VAL A 173 -28.55 2.73 -1.53
C VAL A 173 -28.72 1.24 -1.78
N GLN A 174 -28.14 0.77 -2.86
CA GLN A 174 -28.09 -0.66 -3.19
C GLN A 174 -26.96 -1.31 -2.43
N VAL A 175 -27.20 -2.47 -1.81
CA VAL A 175 -26.20 -3.22 -1.01
C VAL A 175 -25.92 -4.55 -1.66
N PHE A 176 -24.65 -4.79 -1.99
CA PHE A 176 -24.15 -6.07 -2.46
C PHE A 176 -23.16 -6.61 -1.44
N PHE A 177 -23.37 -7.81 -0.95
CA PHE A 177 -22.52 -8.45 0.05
C PHE A 177 -22.06 -9.83 -0.43
N LEU A 178 -20.78 -10.11 -0.23
CA LEU A 178 -20.19 -11.41 -0.50
C LEU A 178 -19.41 -11.88 0.74
N PRO A 179 -19.73 -13.05 1.31
CA PRO A 179 -19.02 -13.56 2.48
C PRO A 179 -17.64 -14.08 2.10
N ASP A 180 -16.67 -13.89 3.00
CA ASP A 180 -15.34 -14.50 2.91
C ASP A 180 -15.43 -16.01 3.15
N ARG A 181 -14.61 -16.78 2.45
CA ARG A 181 -14.59 -18.25 2.62
C ARG A 181 -13.87 -18.69 3.89
N ASP A 182 -12.94 -17.90 4.43
CA ASP A 182 -12.12 -18.25 5.59
C ASP A 182 -12.82 -18.04 6.94
N TYR A 183 -13.80 -17.13 7.04
CA TYR A 183 -14.56 -16.86 8.28
C TYR A 183 -15.92 -17.56 8.34
N ARG A 184 -16.07 -18.70 7.68
CA ARG A 184 -17.33 -19.47 7.61
C ARG A 184 -18.53 -18.62 7.21
N GLY A 185 -18.28 -17.58 6.39
CA GLY A 185 -19.32 -16.69 5.90
C GLY A 185 -19.83 -15.67 6.92
N THR A 186 -19.21 -15.52 8.09
CA THR A 186 -19.63 -14.55 9.11
C THR A 186 -19.29 -13.12 8.68
N TYR A 187 -18.09 -12.92 8.17
CA TYR A 187 -17.61 -11.65 7.65
C TYR A 187 -17.38 -11.75 6.16
N GLY A 188 -17.32 -10.61 5.50
CA GLY A 188 -17.08 -10.52 4.09
C GLY A 188 -16.84 -9.09 3.65
N THR A 189 -17.13 -8.82 2.39
CA THR A 189 -17.01 -7.49 1.80
C THR A 189 -18.36 -7.03 1.31
N ALA A 190 -18.70 -5.76 1.54
CA ALA A 190 -19.88 -5.14 0.98
C ALA A 190 -19.52 -3.98 0.05
N LEU A 191 -20.30 -3.85 -1.02
CA LEU A 191 -20.33 -2.72 -1.93
C LEU A 191 -21.67 -2.03 -1.78
N LEU A 192 -21.67 -0.76 -1.37
CA LEU A 192 -22.86 0.08 -1.29
C LEU A 192 -22.82 1.09 -2.43
N VAL A 193 -23.90 1.22 -3.16
CA VAL A 193 -24.00 2.09 -4.36
C VAL A 193 -25.22 2.98 -4.26
N SER A 194 -25.03 4.30 -4.33
CA SER A 194 -26.12 5.27 -4.41
C SER A 194 -26.89 5.12 -5.73
N ASP A 195 -28.20 5.30 -5.71
CA ASP A 195 -29.09 5.29 -6.89
C ASP A 195 -28.82 6.41 -7.90
N ARG A 196 -27.94 7.36 -7.54
CA ARG A 196 -27.51 8.45 -8.45
C ARG A 196 -27.04 7.94 -9.81
N TRP A 197 -26.45 6.74 -9.85
CA TRP A 197 -25.93 6.10 -11.05
C TRP A 197 -26.90 5.07 -11.64
N GLY A 198 -28.16 5.03 -11.18
CA GLY A 198 -29.16 4.08 -11.59
C GLY A 198 -29.07 2.73 -10.88
N GLU A 199 -29.69 1.74 -11.47
CA GLU A 199 -29.72 0.37 -10.96
C GLU A 199 -28.43 -0.38 -11.32
N TYR A 200 -27.89 -1.11 -10.35
CA TYR A 200 -26.74 -1.99 -10.50
C TYR A 200 -27.13 -3.45 -10.30
N ARG A 201 -26.38 -4.35 -10.90
CA ARG A 201 -26.46 -5.79 -10.65
C ARG A 201 -25.09 -6.34 -10.28
N ALA A 202 -25.04 -7.29 -9.35
CA ALA A 202 -23.81 -8.01 -9.05
C ALA A 202 -23.41 -8.87 -10.25
N THR A 203 -22.12 -8.88 -10.60
CA THR A 203 -21.62 -9.69 -11.71
C THR A 203 -20.96 -10.99 -11.22
N GLY A 204 -20.44 -11.03 -10.01
CA GLY A 204 -19.81 -12.21 -9.44
C GLY A 204 -18.57 -12.73 -10.21
N GLU A 205 -17.99 -11.88 -11.06
CA GLU A 205 -16.97 -12.28 -12.03
C GLU A 205 -15.55 -12.41 -11.45
N LEU A 206 -15.28 -11.85 -10.25
CA LEU A 206 -13.95 -11.88 -9.67
C LEU A 206 -13.88 -12.86 -8.48
N ASP A 207 -13.62 -14.12 -8.79
CA ASP A 207 -13.33 -15.14 -7.78
C ASP A 207 -11.84 -15.09 -7.43
N THR A 208 -11.52 -14.51 -6.29
CA THR A 208 -10.15 -14.37 -5.80
C THR A 208 -9.71 -15.55 -4.91
N GLY A 209 -10.63 -16.40 -4.49
CA GLY A 209 -10.33 -17.63 -3.73
C GLY A 209 -10.67 -17.54 -2.25
N ILE A 210 -9.97 -16.78 -1.41
CA ILE A 210 -10.16 -16.78 0.05
C ILE A 210 -11.05 -15.62 0.49
N LYS A 211 -10.69 -14.42 0.08
CA LYS A 211 -11.38 -13.19 0.43
C LYS A 211 -12.40 -12.77 -0.63
N ALA A 212 -13.33 -11.93 -0.24
CA ALA A 212 -14.42 -11.54 -1.12
C ALA A 212 -14.09 -10.27 -1.91
N VAL A 213 -14.28 -10.33 -3.22
CA VAL A 213 -14.33 -9.15 -4.08
C VAL A 213 -15.72 -9.06 -4.71
N VAL A 214 -16.47 -8.06 -4.29
CA VAL A 214 -17.83 -7.80 -4.79
C VAL A 214 -17.73 -6.95 -6.03
N THR A 215 -18.27 -7.41 -7.15
CA THR A 215 -18.35 -6.65 -8.39
C THR A 215 -19.78 -6.37 -8.79
N ALA A 216 -20.02 -5.16 -9.31
CA ALA A 216 -21.33 -4.75 -9.83
C ALA A 216 -21.20 -3.85 -11.06
N GLU A 217 -22.13 -3.99 -11.99
CA GLU A 217 -22.20 -3.18 -13.20
C GLU A 217 -23.56 -2.48 -13.33
N PRO A 218 -23.61 -1.30 -13.98
CA PRO A 218 -24.89 -0.61 -14.18
C PRO A 218 -25.78 -1.39 -15.16
N VAL A 219 -27.06 -1.55 -14.80
CA VAL A 219 -28.06 -2.23 -15.64
C VAL A 219 -28.30 -1.48 -16.94
N SER A 220 -28.29 -0.14 -16.89
CA SER A 220 -28.45 0.73 -18.08
C SER A 220 -27.24 0.75 -19.01
N GLY A 221 -26.08 0.22 -18.57
CA GLY A 221 -24.81 0.32 -19.27
C GLY A 221 -24.09 1.67 -19.11
N GLU A 222 -24.68 2.64 -18.42
CA GLU A 222 -24.06 3.92 -18.07
C GLU A 222 -23.49 3.89 -16.64
N GLY A 223 -22.43 4.69 -16.38
CA GLY A 223 -21.76 4.74 -15.09
C GLY A 223 -20.53 3.80 -14.97
N PRO A 224 -19.84 3.82 -13.82
CA PRO A 224 -18.67 2.99 -13.56
C PRO A 224 -19.03 1.51 -13.36
N VAL A 225 -18.13 0.61 -13.74
CA VAL A 225 -18.13 -0.78 -13.28
C VAL A 225 -17.39 -0.83 -11.95
N LEU A 226 -18.04 -1.32 -10.91
CA LEU A 226 -17.62 -1.16 -9.52
C LEU A 226 -17.05 -2.45 -8.91
N ALA A 227 -16.05 -2.31 -8.06
CA ALA A 227 -15.61 -3.39 -7.19
C ALA A 227 -15.31 -2.89 -5.77
N ALA A 228 -15.79 -3.63 -4.77
CA ALA A 228 -15.30 -3.55 -3.40
C ALA A 228 -14.41 -4.76 -3.14
N ALA A 229 -13.16 -4.51 -2.78
CA ALA A 229 -12.14 -5.55 -2.69
C ALA A 229 -11.62 -5.73 -1.26
N HIS A 230 -11.46 -6.98 -0.87
CA HIS A 230 -10.64 -7.40 0.25
C HIS A 230 -9.80 -8.58 -0.20
N THR A 231 -8.48 -8.56 0.03
CA THR A 231 -7.60 -9.67 -0.29
C THR A 231 -7.01 -10.27 0.99
N ALA A 232 -6.54 -11.52 0.92
CA ALA A 232 -5.92 -12.17 2.05
C ALA A 232 -4.74 -11.35 2.59
N ALA A 233 -4.48 -11.42 3.91
CA ALA A 233 -3.28 -10.83 4.48
C ALA A 233 -2.03 -11.68 4.10
N PRO A 234 -0.85 -11.06 3.94
CA PRO A 234 0.40 -11.75 3.59
C PRO A 234 1.01 -12.51 4.78
N VAL A 235 0.18 -13.35 5.44
CA VAL A 235 0.68 -14.25 6.50
C VAL A 235 1.41 -15.45 5.88
N PRO A 236 2.36 -16.09 6.59
CA PRO A 236 3.20 -17.14 6.04
C PRO A 236 2.46 -18.24 5.29
N GLU A 237 1.30 -18.64 5.79
CA GLU A 237 0.48 -19.75 5.28
C GLU A 237 -0.33 -19.36 4.03
N ARG A 238 -0.47 -18.04 3.78
CA ARG A 238 -1.34 -17.51 2.71
C ARG A 238 -0.61 -16.69 1.65
N LEU A 239 0.72 -16.61 1.69
CA LEU A 239 1.50 -15.76 0.76
C LEU A 239 1.18 -16.01 -0.72
N THR A 240 1.00 -17.27 -1.11
CA THR A 240 0.66 -17.63 -2.49
C THR A 240 -0.76 -17.19 -2.86
N ALA A 241 -1.73 -17.43 -1.97
CA ALA A 241 -3.11 -17.00 -2.18
C ALA A 241 -3.22 -15.46 -2.20
N TRP A 242 -2.59 -14.79 -1.23
CA TRP A 242 -2.50 -13.33 -1.20
C TRP A 242 -1.95 -12.76 -2.51
N ALA A 243 -0.82 -13.28 -2.99
CA ALA A 243 -0.21 -12.78 -4.22
C ALA A 243 -1.12 -12.99 -5.45
N ALA A 244 -1.82 -14.12 -5.51
CA ALA A 244 -2.77 -14.41 -6.58
C ALA A 244 -4.00 -13.50 -6.53
N GLU A 245 -4.58 -13.28 -5.33
CA GLU A 245 -5.74 -12.39 -5.15
C GLU A 245 -5.41 -10.94 -5.50
N VAL A 246 -4.26 -10.43 -5.03
CA VAL A 246 -3.81 -9.07 -5.36
C VAL A 246 -3.58 -8.91 -6.87
N ALA A 247 -2.95 -9.90 -7.50
CA ALA A 247 -2.74 -9.87 -8.94
C ALA A 247 -4.06 -9.92 -9.73
N ALA A 248 -5.03 -10.73 -9.29
CA ALA A 248 -6.35 -10.81 -9.92
C ALA A 248 -7.10 -9.46 -9.85
N VAL A 249 -7.03 -8.77 -8.70
CA VAL A 249 -7.63 -7.44 -8.52
C VAL A 249 -6.98 -6.40 -9.43
N ALA A 250 -5.65 -6.37 -9.51
CA ALA A 250 -4.93 -5.44 -10.38
C ALA A 250 -5.23 -5.69 -11.87
N ASP A 251 -5.28 -6.95 -12.25
CA ASP A 251 -5.59 -7.40 -13.61
C ASP A 251 -7.06 -7.09 -14.01
N TRP A 252 -8.00 -7.25 -13.07
CA TRP A 252 -9.39 -6.84 -13.27
C TRP A 252 -9.50 -5.33 -13.55
N CYS A 253 -8.84 -4.50 -12.75
CA CYS A 253 -8.79 -3.05 -12.97
C CYS A 253 -8.21 -2.71 -14.36
N ALA A 254 -7.13 -3.38 -14.76
CA ALA A 254 -6.46 -3.12 -16.03
C ALA A 254 -7.27 -3.53 -17.27
N ARG A 255 -8.18 -4.52 -17.14
CA ARG A 255 -8.94 -5.08 -18.26
C ARG A 255 -10.40 -4.67 -18.30
N THR A 256 -10.93 -4.10 -17.22
CA THR A 256 -12.34 -3.72 -17.15
C THR A 256 -12.51 -2.24 -17.50
N PRO A 257 -13.08 -1.92 -18.66
CA PRO A 257 -13.36 -0.53 -19.03
C PRO A 257 -14.26 0.15 -18.00
N ARG A 258 -14.00 1.41 -17.72
CA ARG A 258 -14.73 2.23 -16.75
C ARG A 258 -14.71 1.69 -15.32
N SER A 259 -13.76 0.81 -14.98
CA SER A 259 -13.65 0.27 -13.63
C SER A 259 -13.34 1.35 -12.60
N LEU A 260 -13.98 1.22 -11.42
CA LEU A 260 -13.61 1.85 -10.16
C LEU A 260 -13.61 0.77 -9.07
N LEU A 261 -12.46 0.56 -8.45
CA LEU A 261 -12.27 -0.44 -7.40
C LEU A 261 -11.75 0.24 -6.15
N ALA A 262 -12.27 -0.13 -4.98
CA ALA A 262 -11.71 0.34 -3.72
C ALA A 262 -11.79 -0.75 -2.64
N GLY A 263 -10.84 -0.70 -1.68
CA GLY A 263 -10.85 -1.61 -0.54
C GLY A 263 -9.46 -1.89 0.02
N ASP A 264 -9.40 -2.85 0.94
CA ASP A 264 -8.19 -3.35 1.56
C ASP A 264 -7.55 -4.44 0.69
N LEU A 265 -6.45 -4.10 0.05
CA LEU A 265 -5.71 -5.05 -0.80
C LEU A 265 -4.60 -5.76 -0.03
N ASN A 266 -4.41 -5.48 1.27
CA ASN A 266 -3.33 -6.05 2.07
C ASN A 266 -1.96 -6.01 1.35
N ALA A 267 -1.81 -5.10 0.42
CA ALA A 267 -0.64 -4.92 -0.44
C ALA A 267 -0.37 -3.43 -0.66
N THR A 268 0.87 -3.08 -0.88
CA THR A 268 1.28 -1.74 -1.35
C THR A 268 1.72 -1.82 -2.80
N LEU A 269 1.82 -0.68 -3.48
CA LEU A 269 2.32 -0.59 -4.86
C LEU A 269 3.78 -1.07 -5.04
N ASP A 270 4.46 -1.44 -3.96
CA ASP A 270 5.79 -2.08 -3.99
C ASP A 270 5.72 -3.60 -4.10
N HIS A 271 4.56 -4.19 -3.87
CA HIS A 271 4.38 -5.63 -3.98
C HIS A 271 4.14 -6.05 -5.44
N PRO A 272 4.72 -7.17 -5.88
CA PRO A 272 4.67 -7.56 -7.29
C PRO A 272 3.24 -7.83 -7.79
N GLY A 273 2.33 -8.30 -6.89
CA GLY A 273 0.94 -8.54 -7.23
C GLY A 273 0.14 -7.27 -7.53
N LEU A 274 0.54 -6.12 -6.98
CA LEU A 274 -0.11 -4.83 -7.21
C LEU A 274 0.69 -3.95 -8.19
N ALA A 275 1.46 -4.56 -9.09
CA ALA A 275 2.07 -3.83 -10.18
C ALA A 275 0.96 -3.35 -11.13
N LEU A 276 0.62 -2.07 -11.07
CA LEU A 276 -0.39 -1.48 -11.96
C LEU A 276 0.09 -1.53 -13.40
N THR A 277 -0.69 -2.17 -14.24
CA THR A 277 -0.39 -2.36 -15.67
C THR A 277 -1.54 -1.83 -16.52
N GLY A 278 -1.27 -1.60 -17.79
CA GLY A 278 -2.28 -1.09 -18.72
C GLY A 278 -2.80 0.28 -18.31
N SER A 279 -4.11 0.43 -18.28
CA SER A 279 -4.79 1.69 -17.92
C SER A 279 -5.05 1.85 -16.43
N CYS A 280 -4.79 0.83 -15.59
CA CYS A 280 -5.09 0.91 -14.16
C CYS A 280 -4.22 1.94 -13.44
N VAL A 281 -4.85 2.83 -12.68
CA VAL A 281 -4.21 3.92 -11.95
C VAL A 281 -4.67 3.94 -10.49
N ASP A 282 -3.79 4.41 -9.59
CA ASP A 282 -4.09 4.59 -8.16
C ASP A 282 -4.41 6.05 -7.84
N ALA A 283 -5.47 6.28 -7.07
CA ALA A 283 -5.90 7.62 -6.67
C ALA A 283 -4.86 8.36 -5.82
N GLY A 284 -4.20 7.66 -4.91
CA GLY A 284 -3.19 8.24 -4.03
C GLY A 284 -1.97 8.72 -4.79
N GLU A 285 -1.49 7.93 -5.77
CA GLU A 285 -0.38 8.36 -6.63
C GLU A 285 -0.76 9.56 -7.49
N GLN A 286 -1.96 9.56 -8.09
CA GLN A 286 -2.40 10.67 -8.93
C GLN A 286 -2.58 11.99 -8.16
N THR A 287 -2.87 11.92 -6.86
CA THR A 287 -3.21 13.12 -6.06
C THR A 287 -2.16 13.48 -5.01
N GLY A 288 -1.03 12.77 -4.99
CA GLY A 288 0.08 13.04 -4.09
C GLY A 288 -0.15 12.64 -2.62
N THR A 289 -0.98 11.63 -2.38
CA THR A 289 -1.24 11.04 -1.05
C THR A 289 -0.78 9.60 -0.93
N GLY A 290 -0.18 9.02 -1.98
CA GLY A 290 0.11 7.58 -2.10
C GLY A 290 1.11 7.02 -1.08
N ALA A 291 1.80 7.88 -0.31
CA ALA A 291 2.66 7.45 0.79
C ALA A 291 1.99 7.55 2.16
N ARG A 292 0.70 7.87 2.23
CA ARG A 292 -0.01 7.94 3.51
C ARG A 292 -0.61 6.60 3.87
N GLY A 293 0.00 5.94 4.86
CA GLY A 293 -0.42 4.64 5.35
C GLY A 293 -1.83 4.66 5.94
N THR A 294 -2.59 3.68 5.53
CA THR A 294 -3.93 3.42 6.05
C THR A 294 -3.89 2.48 7.26
N TRP A 295 -2.86 1.65 7.38
CA TRP A 295 -2.69 0.68 8.47
C TRP A 295 -1.26 0.68 9.06
N PRO A 296 -1.07 0.39 10.34
CA PRO A 296 -2.08 0.43 11.39
C PRO A 296 -2.32 1.87 11.88
N VAL A 297 -3.54 2.16 12.32
CA VAL A 297 -3.94 3.50 12.80
C VAL A 297 -3.09 4.00 13.98
N ARG A 298 -2.52 3.08 14.79
CA ARG A 298 -1.64 3.41 15.93
C ARG A 298 -0.31 4.07 15.53
N LEU A 299 0.12 3.94 14.28
CA LEU A 299 1.31 4.62 13.77
C LEU A 299 0.92 5.94 13.10
N PRO A 300 1.79 6.96 13.11
CA PRO A 300 1.60 8.12 12.24
C PRO A 300 1.41 7.67 10.78
N ALA A 301 0.53 8.31 10.03
CA ALA A 301 0.20 7.87 8.68
C ALA A 301 1.42 7.70 7.75
N LEU A 302 2.43 8.57 7.85
CA LEU A 302 3.66 8.42 7.05
C LEU A 302 4.56 7.26 7.50
N ALA A 303 4.33 6.69 8.68
CA ALA A 303 5.05 5.52 9.18
C ALA A 303 4.26 4.21 9.00
N GLY A 304 3.02 4.29 8.56
CA GLY A 304 2.14 3.15 8.28
C GLY A 304 2.30 2.61 6.86
N ALA A 305 1.59 1.53 6.59
CA ALA A 305 1.48 0.89 5.29
C ALA A 305 0.24 1.39 4.55
N THR A 306 0.36 1.74 3.26
CA THR A 306 -0.76 2.05 2.38
C THR A 306 -1.25 0.74 1.78
N ILE A 307 -2.25 0.12 2.41
CA ILE A 307 -2.81 -1.17 1.98
C ILE A 307 -4.26 -1.07 1.53
N ASP A 308 -4.96 -0.01 1.89
CA ASP A 308 -6.25 0.35 1.30
C ASP A 308 -6.01 1.23 0.08
N HIS A 309 -6.62 0.86 -1.04
CA HIS A 309 -6.45 1.51 -2.32
C HIS A 309 -7.78 1.90 -2.96
N ALA A 310 -7.71 2.89 -3.85
CA ALA A 310 -8.76 3.20 -4.80
C ALA A 310 -8.14 3.23 -6.20
N LEU A 311 -8.52 2.26 -7.03
CA LEU A 311 -7.99 2.04 -8.38
C LEU A 311 -9.05 2.31 -9.43
N ALA A 312 -8.63 2.70 -10.62
CA ALA A 312 -9.55 2.94 -11.72
C ALA A 312 -8.92 2.66 -13.10
N ASP A 313 -9.76 2.42 -14.09
CA ASP A 313 -9.38 2.54 -15.50
C ASP A 313 -9.05 4.01 -15.83
N GLY A 314 -7.79 4.33 -15.95
CA GLY A 314 -7.29 5.67 -16.24
C GLY A 314 -7.66 6.23 -17.61
N ASN A 315 -8.15 5.39 -18.54
CA ASN A 315 -8.71 5.87 -19.79
C ASN A 315 -10.10 6.50 -19.58
N SER A 316 -10.81 6.07 -18.53
CA SER A 316 -12.16 6.53 -18.22
C SER A 316 -12.21 7.50 -17.05
N TRP A 317 -11.31 7.36 -16.10
CA TRP A 317 -11.34 8.10 -14.84
C TRP A 317 -9.97 8.70 -14.47
N ARG A 318 -10.01 9.91 -13.91
CA ARG A 318 -8.87 10.56 -13.29
C ARG A 318 -9.21 10.93 -11.84
N ALA A 319 -8.36 10.55 -10.89
CA ALA A 319 -8.51 11.01 -9.53
C ALA A 319 -8.24 12.52 -9.44
N VAL A 320 -9.14 13.26 -8.79
CA VAL A 320 -9.04 14.71 -8.59
C VAL A 320 -8.86 15.08 -7.13
N GLY A 321 -8.96 14.11 -6.22
CA GLY A 321 -8.68 14.28 -4.80
C GLY A 321 -8.75 12.96 -4.07
N THR A 322 -7.91 12.83 -3.04
CA THR A 322 -7.97 11.74 -2.05
C THR A 322 -7.78 12.33 -0.66
N GLN A 323 -8.28 11.61 0.33
CA GLN A 323 -8.09 11.93 1.73
C GLN A 323 -8.06 10.66 2.56
N VAL A 324 -7.05 10.52 3.42
CA VAL A 324 -6.97 9.46 4.42
C VAL A 324 -7.48 10.03 5.74
N ARG A 325 -8.53 9.43 6.31
CA ARG A 325 -9.19 9.85 7.55
C ARG A 325 -9.13 8.76 8.60
N GLU A 326 -9.04 9.13 9.87
CA GLU A 326 -9.20 8.18 10.97
C GLU A 326 -10.61 7.60 10.97
N LEU A 327 -10.70 6.29 11.21
CA LEU A 327 -11.95 5.54 11.27
C LEU A 327 -12.13 5.00 12.71
N PRO A 328 -12.83 5.72 13.59
CA PRO A 328 -13.00 5.32 14.98
C PRO A 328 -13.60 3.92 15.12
N GLY A 329 -12.88 3.02 15.79
CA GLY A 329 -13.27 1.62 15.99
C GLY A 329 -12.57 0.64 15.05
N SER A 330 -11.81 1.14 14.06
CA SER A 330 -10.98 0.31 13.19
C SER A 330 -9.50 0.43 13.55
N ASP A 331 -8.70 -0.56 13.19
CA ASP A 331 -7.25 -0.48 13.14
C ASP A 331 -6.73 0.08 11.80
N HIS A 332 -7.64 0.33 10.84
CA HIS A 332 -7.40 1.05 9.59
C HIS A 332 -7.86 2.51 9.65
N ARG A 333 -7.32 3.31 8.74
CA ARG A 333 -7.89 4.58 8.33
C ARG A 333 -8.74 4.38 7.10
N ALA A 334 -9.81 5.14 6.97
CA ALA A 334 -10.62 5.16 5.77
C ALA A 334 -9.91 5.94 4.65
N LEU A 335 -10.10 5.51 3.41
CA LEU A 335 -9.64 6.18 2.20
C LEU A 335 -10.83 6.74 1.45
N LEU A 336 -10.83 8.04 1.24
CA LEU A 336 -11.77 8.75 0.37
C LEU A 336 -11.08 9.12 -0.93
N SER A 337 -11.74 8.91 -2.05
CA SER A 337 -11.25 9.30 -3.37
C SER A 337 -12.37 9.93 -4.22
N ARG A 338 -12.01 10.91 -5.05
CA ARG A 338 -12.92 11.53 -6.01
C ARG A 338 -12.38 11.39 -7.41
N TRP A 339 -13.21 10.85 -8.28
CA TRP A 339 -12.89 10.51 -9.64
C TRP A 339 -13.69 11.33 -10.62
N ARG A 340 -13.04 11.82 -11.65
CA ARG A 340 -13.66 12.60 -12.72
C ARG A 340 -13.55 11.85 -14.02
N PRO A 341 -14.63 11.82 -14.84
CA PRO A 341 -14.55 11.26 -16.18
C PRO A 341 -13.44 11.93 -16.99
N VAL A 342 -12.69 11.13 -17.74
CA VAL A 342 -11.78 11.61 -18.77
C VAL A 342 -12.61 11.94 -19.99
N SER A 343 -12.55 13.18 -20.47
CA SER A 343 -13.29 13.66 -21.66
C SER A 343 -12.58 13.27 -22.94
#